data_b4f83e778fb5d32ca88a3d211061b964
#
_entry.id   b4f83e778fb5d32ca88a3d211061b964
#
_cell.length_a   1.000
_cell.length_b   1.000
_cell.length_c   1.000
_cell.angle_alpha   90.00
_cell.angle_beta   90.00
_cell.angle_gamma   90.00
#
_symmetry.space_group_name_H-M   'P 1'
#
loop_
_entity.id
_entity.type
_entity.pdbx_description
1 polymer ?
#
loop_
_entity_poly.entity_id
_entity_poly.type
_entity_poly.pdbx_seq_one_letter_code
_entity_poly.pdbx_strand_id
1 'polypeptide(L)'
;MGRARRVRLTATAVLAALVVVPLIWPAVLAYTLHFGERGTATVAECTSFKGRNSATTCRGTWRTEGGRTGRGEIYGLGPRTPAGRTVPVRIGPAGPYANGWSSRTLPTALAPIAFVTAPAVLAVPLIVRMRRAVHRRGRRLAAELLAGPGALVVSRDAVRRPDGSPYATLRPVPAPVPGHRRLDLPGRPRRPHPPAPGTAPGRPAAEFASLDDPAGRTLLYCEHRTDAEFEPEIVLLDPSGAPRLLVRRESPHPLAYRLLDPSGADLGSARTATGIGTLAVRDAAGTRVAAAGLRGRDWVLRADATAPEALRDAALVLVLAQFRTHDFT
;
A
#
# COMPACT_ATOMS: atom_id res chain seq x y z
N MET A 1 -15.86 -7.46 6.75
CA MET A 1 -14.97 -6.70 5.85
C MET A 1 -13.86 -6.09 6.67
N GLY A 2 -12.59 -6.49 6.47
CA GLY A 2 -11.45 -6.10 7.30
C GLY A 2 -11.13 -4.59 7.21
N ARG A 3 -10.59 -4.04 8.31
CA ARG A 3 -10.18 -2.62 8.45
C ARG A 3 -9.26 -2.16 7.31
N ALA A 4 -8.35 -3.01 6.87
CA ALA A 4 -7.45 -2.74 5.75
C ALA A 4 -8.18 -2.51 4.42
N ARG A 5 -9.26 -3.26 4.15
CA ARG A 5 -10.07 -3.06 2.95
C ARG A 5 -10.84 -1.74 3.00
N ARG A 6 -11.35 -1.34 4.18
CA ARG A 6 -12.01 -0.03 4.36
C ARG A 6 -11.01 1.11 4.18
N VAL A 7 -9.82 1.04 4.77
CA VAL A 7 -8.76 2.05 4.61
C VAL A 7 -8.34 2.18 3.15
N ARG A 8 -8.21 1.08 2.41
CA ARG A 8 -7.91 1.13 0.97
C ARG A 8 -9.04 1.75 0.17
N LEU A 9 -10.29 1.36 0.45
CA LEU A 9 -11.45 1.93 -0.24
C LEU A 9 -11.58 3.43 0.05
N THR A 10 -11.39 3.87 1.30
CA THR A 10 -11.41 5.30 1.63
C THR A 10 -10.26 6.05 0.99
N ALA A 11 -9.04 5.52 1.00
CA ALA A 11 -7.88 6.13 0.34
C ALA A 11 -8.09 6.24 -1.17
N THR A 12 -8.62 5.19 -1.81
CA THR A 12 -8.95 5.22 -3.24
C THR A 12 -10.06 6.22 -3.55
N ALA A 13 -11.11 6.29 -2.71
CA ALA A 13 -12.19 7.25 -2.87
C ALA A 13 -11.72 8.69 -2.71
N VAL A 14 -10.87 8.98 -1.72
CA VAL A 14 -10.25 10.29 -1.52
C VAL A 14 -9.36 10.67 -2.71
N LEU A 15 -8.54 9.74 -3.20
CA LEU A 15 -7.70 9.98 -4.36
C LEU A 15 -8.52 10.25 -5.64
N ALA A 16 -9.58 9.48 -5.84
CA ALA A 16 -10.52 9.70 -6.93
C ALA A 16 -11.21 11.07 -6.82
N ALA A 17 -11.65 11.46 -5.63
CA ALA A 17 -12.24 12.77 -5.40
C ALA A 17 -11.25 13.92 -5.68
N LEU A 18 -10.00 13.80 -5.24
CA LEU A 18 -8.93 14.78 -5.53
C LEU A 18 -8.64 14.94 -7.02
N VAL A 19 -8.90 13.91 -7.82
CA VAL A 19 -8.76 13.97 -9.29
C VAL A 19 -10.02 14.51 -9.94
N VAL A 20 -11.19 14.02 -9.55
CA VAL A 20 -12.47 14.32 -10.21
C VAL A 20 -12.95 15.75 -9.91
N VAL A 21 -12.86 16.18 -8.63
CA VAL A 21 -13.39 17.50 -8.23
C VAL A 21 -12.76 18.67 -9.00
N PRO A 22 -11.45 18.76 -9.17
CA PRO A 22 -10.85 19.83 -9.99
C PRO A 22 -11.25 19.79 -11.47
N LEU A 23 -11.63 18.61 -11.99
CA LEU A 23 -12.00 18.44 -13.40
C LEU A 23 -13.47 18.77 -13.68
N ILE A 24 -14.32 18.90 -12.66
CA ILE A 24 -15.74 19.26 -12.84
C ILE A 24 -15.87 20.61 -13.54
N TRP A 25 -15.11 21.62 -13.08
CA TRP A 25 -15.20 22.96 -13.65
C TRP A 25 -14.81 23.04 -15.13
N PRO A 26 -13.66 22.52 -15.57
CA PRO A 26 -13.32 22.43 -16.97
C PRO A 26 -14.36 21.68 -17.81
N ALA A 27 -14.93 20.62 -17.28
CA ALA A 27 -15.97 19.83 -17.98
C ALA A 27 -17.26 20.63 -18.16
N VAL A 28 -17.73 21.32 -17.11
CA VAL A 28 -18.90 22.18 -17.16
C VAL A 28 -18.68 23.35 -18.13
N LEU A 29 -17.48 23.93 -18.13
CA LEU A 29 -17.11 25.00 -19.04
C LEU A 29 -17.10 24.51 -20.49
N ALA A 30 -16.43 23.38 -20.78
CA ALA A 30 -16.42 22.78 -22.10
C ALA A 30 -17.83 22.43 -22.60
N TYR A 31 -18.65 21.83 -21.74
CA TYR A 31 -20.04 21.55 -22.04
C TYR A 31 -20.81 22.84 -22.39
N THR A 32 -20.67 23.89 -21.59
CA THR A 32 -21.35 25.15 -21.81
C THR A 32 -20.94 25.80 -23.15
N LEU A 33 -19.66 25.79 -23.48
CA LEU A 33 -19.16 26.41 -24.71
C LEU A 33 -19.51 25.62 -25.97
N HIS A 34 -19.64 24.29 -25.89
CA HIS A 34 -19.98 23.47 -27.07
C HIS A 34 -21.48 23.22 -27.22
N PHE A 35 -22.18 22.95 -26.12
CA PHE A 35 -23.57 22.50 -26.15
C PHE A 35 -24.55 23.51 -25.51
N GLY A 36 -24.03 24.59 -24.87
CA GLY A 36 -24.86 25.62 -24.25
C GLY A 36 -25.75 26.33 -25.26
N GLU A 37 -26.95 26.73 -24.83
CA GLU A 37 -27.92 27.50 -25.64
C GLU A 37 -27.37 28.89 -25.97
N ARG A 38 -27.53 29.31 -27.20
CA ARG A 38 -27.12 30.65 -27.62
C ARG A 38 -28.06 31.72 -27.04
N GLY A 39 -27.49 32.88 -26.74
CA GLY A 39 -28.26 34.00 -26.23
C GLY A 39 -27.47 35.28 -26.18
N THR A 40 -28.09 36.30 -25.63
CA THR A 40 -27.48 37.62 -25.39
C THR A 40 -27.58 37.95 -23.89
N ALA A 41 -26.55 38.60 -23.36
CA ALA A 41 -26.56 39.08 -22.00
C ALA A 41 -26.27 40.60 -21.95
N THR A 42 -27.02 41.31 -21.15
CA THR A 42 -26.82 42.75 -20.91
C THR A 42 -26.19 42.94 -19.53
N VAL A 43 -25.01 43.54 -19.52
CA VAL A 43 -24.21 43.77 -18.32
C VAL A 43 -24.81 44.89 -17.50
N ALA A 44 -25.14 44.66 -16.24
CA ALA A 44 -25.58 45.71 -15.31
C ALA A 44 -24.41 46.37 -14.59
N GLU A 45 -23.49 45.53 -14.05
CA GLU A 45 -22.30 46.02 -13.35
C GLU A 45 -21.16 45.00 -13.43
N CYS A 46 -19.92 45.46 -13.35
CA CYS A 46 -18.73 44.63 -13.21
C CYS A 46 -17.93 45.13 -12.01
N THR A 47 -17.68 44.26 -11.04
CA THR A 47 -16.83 44.56 -9.89
C THR A 47 -15.55 43.82 -9.98
N SER A 48 -14.42 44.50 -9.72
CA SER A 48 -13.10 43.85 -9.67
C SER A 48 -12.55 43.88 -8.26
N PHE A 49 -12.26 42.74 -7.69
CA PHE A 49 -11.52 42.64 -6.44
C PHE A 49 -10.02 42.81 -6.72
N LYS A 50 -9.43 43.88 -6.15
CA LYS A 50 -7.96 44.06 -6.15
C LYS A 50 -7.37 43.15 -5.10
N GLY A 51 -6.88 41.98 -5.50
CA GLY A 51 -6.15 41.01 -4.67
C GLY A 51 -5.19 40.19 -5.51
N ARG A 52 -4.42 39.30 -4.87
CA ARG A 52 -3.42 38.41 -5.54
C ARG A 52 -4.03 37.54 -6.66
N ASN A 53 -5.36 37.34 -6.62
CA ASN A 53 -6.19 36.78 -7.69
C ASN A 53 -7.26 37.80 -8.07
N SER A 54 -6.97 38.69 -9.02
CA SER A 54 -7.93 39.67 -9.52
C SER A 54 -9.10 38.96 -10.22
N ALA A 55 -10.12 38.60 -9.46
CA ALA A 55 -11.37 38.04 -10.00
C ALA A 55 -12.29 39.20 -10.40
N THR A 56 -12.80 39.17 -11.61
CA THR A 56 -13.84 40.09 -12.08
C THR A 56 -15.16 39.36 -12.10
N THR A 57 -16.12 39.87 -11.34
CA THR A 57 -17.50 39.38 -11.35
C THR A 57 -18.38 40.40 -12.04
N CYS A 58 -19.01 40.00 -13.15
CA CYS A 58 -19.98 40.84 -13.87
C CYS A 58 -21.39 40.27 -13.64
N ARG A 59 -22.35 41.11 -13.32
CA ARG A 59 -23.77 40.76 -13.17
C ARG A 59 -24.59 41.40 -14.24
N GLY A 60 -25.70 40.74 -14.62
CA GLY A 60 -26.61 41.28 -15.63
C GLY A 60 -27.82 40.40 -15.85
N THR A 61 -28.53 40.68 -16.93
CA THR A 61 -29.68 39.91 -17.42
C THR A 61 -29.30 39.23 -18.71
N TRP A 62 -29.88 38.07 -18.97
CA TRP A 62 -29.64 37.34 -20.19
C TRP A 62 -30.94 36.79 -20.79
N ARG A 63 -30.93 36.57 -22.10
CA ARG A 63 -32.01 36.00 -22.88
C ARG A 63 -31.47 34.97 -23.86
N THR A 64 -32.07 33.79 -23.89
CA THR A 64 -31.73 32.76 -24.88
C THR A 64 -32.45 33.01 -26.18
N GLU A 65 -31.99 32.39 -27.29
CA GLU A 65 -32.68 32.39 -28.57
C GLU A 65 -34.08 31.72 -28.43
N GLY A 66 -34.24 30.75 -27.53
CA GLY A 66 -35.52 30.12 -27.20
C GLY A 66 -36.46 30.95 -26.34
N GLY A 67 -36.08 32.24 -26.01
CA GLY A 67 -36.92 33.18 -25.28
C GLY A 67 -36.84 33.09 -23.75
N ARG A 68 -36.10 32.15 -23.18
CA ARG A 68 -35.89 32.09 -21.74
C ARG A 68 -35.04 33.28 -21.31
N THR A 69 -35.42 33.89 -20.19
CA THR A 69 -34.70 35.02 -19.60
C THR A 69 -34.23 34.67 -18.20
N GLY A 70 -33.16 35.30 -17.74
CA GLY A 70 -32.67 35.15 -16.38
C GLY A 70 -31.77 36.30 -15.97
N ARG A 71 -31.41 36.32 -14.69
CA ARG A 71 -30.52 37.29 -14.09
C ARG A 71 -29.49 36.60 -13.23
N GLY A 72 -28.24 37.06 -13.29
CA GLY A 72 -27.18 36.46 -12.52
C GLY A 72 -25.81 36.91 -12.95
N GLU A 73 -24.80 36.10 -12.60
CA GLU A 73 -23.42 36.31 -12.95
C GLU A 73 -23.17 35.94 -14.42
N ILE A 74 -22.38 36.78 -15.10
CA ILE A 74 -21.98 36.58 -16.51
C ILE A 74 -20.47 36.32 -16.51
N TYR A 75 -20.07 35.11 -16.87
CA TYR A 75 -18.67 34.70 -16.89
C TYR A 75 -17.95 35.10 -18.17
N GLY A 76 -16.61 35.17 -18.11
CA GLY A 76 -15.75 35.43 -19.27
C GLY A 76 -15.62 36.92 -19.68
N LEU A 77 -16.21 37.84 -18.89
CA LEU A 77 -16.09 39.28 -19.09
C LEU A 77 -14.89 39.90 -18.35
N GLY A 78 -14.41 41.03 -18.81
CA GLY A 78 -13.32 41.77 -18.18
C GLY A 78 -13.76 42.91 -17.28
N PRO A 79 -12.86 43.41 -16.41
CA PRO A 79 -13.19 44.48 -15.45
C PRO A 79 -13.55 45.80 -16.10
N ARG A 80 -13.19 46.01 -17.38
CA ARG A 80 -13.47 47.22 -18.16
C ARG A 80 -14.72 47.07 -19.03
N THR A 81 -15.54 46.03 -18.84
CA THR A 81 -16.78 45.90 -19.62
C THR A 81 -17.80 46.94 -19.10
N PRO A 82 -18.25 47.87 -19.95
CA PRO A 82 -19.15 48.93 -19.51
C PRO A 82 -20.53 48.36 -19.20
N ALA A 83 -21.19 49.00 -18.23
CA ALA A 83 -22.61 48.74 -17.93
C ALA A 83 -23.48 49.06 -19.16
N GLY A 84 -24.58 48.32 -19.33
CA GLY A 84 -25.46 48.47 -20.51
C GLY A 84 -24.99 47.75 -21.76
N ARG A 85 -23.75 47.22 -21.80
CA ARG A 85 -23.25 46.51 -22.97
C ARG A 85 -23.96 45.15 -23.11
N THR A 86 -24.45 44.91 -24.33
CA THR A 86 -24.98 43.60 -24.72
C THR A 86 -23.89 42.76 -25.38
N VAL A 87 -23.74 41.51 -24.92
CA VAL A 87 -22.71 40.59 -25.41
C VAL A 87 -23.34 39.24 -25.79
N PRO A 88 -22.86 38.54 -26.81
CA PRO A 88 -23.30 37.19 -27.12
C PRO A 88 -22.77 36.25 -26.06
N VAL A 89 -23.61 35.28 -25.61
CA VAL A 89 -23.28 34.31 -24.58
C VAL A 89 -23.70 32.90 -24.98
N ARG A 90 -23.04 31.92 -24.36
CA ARG A 90 -23.49 30.54 -24.29
C ARG A 90 -23.99 30.26 -22.88
N ILE A 91 -25.18 29.70 -22.74
CA ILE A 91 -25.85 29.47 -21.48
C ILE A 91 -25.87 27.99 -21.17
N GLY A 92 -25.21 27.58 -20.11
CA GLY A 92 -25.11 26.21 -19.61
C GLY A 92 -25.51 26.08 -18.15
N PRO A 93 -25.21 24.93 -17.52
CA PRO A 93 -25.59 24.63 -16.13
C PRO A 93 -25.07 25.64 -15.10
N ALA A 94 -23.88 26.22 -15.34
CA ALA A 94 -23.26 27.20 -14.42
C ALA A 94 -23.64 28.66 -14.73
N GLY A 95 -24.43 28.92 -15.79
CA GLY A 95 -24.84 30.25 -16.20
C GLY A 95 -24.33 30.68 -17.57
N PRO A 96 -24.47 31.99 -17.91
CA PRO A 96 -24.05 32.54 -19.19
C PRO A 96 -22.53 32.76 -19.25
N TYR A 97 -21.91 32.30 -20.32
CA TYR A 97 -20.48 32.49 -20.63
C TYR A 97 -20.33 33.35 -21.88
N ALA A 98 -19.65 34.48 -21.75
CA ALA A 98 -19.32 35.37 -22.83
C ALA A 98 -17.92 35.07 -23.43
N ASN A 99 -17.67 35.50 -24.69
CA ASN A 99 -16.38 35.45 -25.38
C ASN A 99 -15.80 34.04 -25.66
N GLY A 100 -16.55 32.96 -25.49
CA GLY A 100 -16.12 31.60 -25.83
C GLY A 100 -14.78 31.20 -25.18
N TRP A 101 -13.98 30.43 -25.93
CA TRP A 101 -12.59 30.11 -25.57
C TRP A 101 -11.67 31.31 -25.73
N SER A 102 -11.46 32.07 -24.69
CA SER A 102 -10.59 33.27 -24.69
C SER A 102 -9.32 33.01 -23.86
N SER A 103 -8.36 33.92 -23.97
CA SER A 103 -7.16 33.91 -23.12
C SER A 103 -7.43 33.96 -21.61
N ARG A 104 -8.68 34.27 -21.19
CA ARG A 104 -9.10 34.27 -19.79
C ARG A 104 -9.74 32.97 -19.38
N THR A 105 -10.52 32.32 -20.26
CA THR A 105 -11.18 31.05 -19.96
C THR A 105 -10.22 29.87 -20.09
N LEU A 106 -9.26 29.96 -21.01
CA LEU A 106 -8.31 28.87 -21.22
C LEU A 106 -7.44 28.54 -19.98
N PRO A 107 -6.81 29.51 -19.30
CA PRO A 107 -6.04 29.22 -18.10
C PRO A 107 -6.86 28.63 -16.96
N THR A 108 -8.10 29.09 -16.76
CA THR A 108 -8.99 28.57 -15.70
C THR A 108 -9.44 27.14 -15.97
N ALA A 109 -9.51 26.73 -17.23
CA ALA A 109 -9.80 25.36 -17.61
C ALA A 109 -8.55 24.46 -17.54
N LEU A 110 -7.38 24.97 -17.93
CA LEU A 110 -6.15 24.16 -18.00
C LEU A 110 -5.44 24.02 -16.65
N ALA A 111 -5.51 25.01 -15.76
CA ALA A 111 -4.84 24.97 -14.47
C ALA A 111 -5.23 23.75 -13.60
N PRO A 112 -6.53 23.38 -13.42
CA PRO A 112 -6.90 22.19 -12.68
C PRO A 112 -6.39 20.92 -13.35
N ILE A 113 -6.41 20.84 -14.68
CA ILE A 113 -5.89 19.69 -15.41
C ILE A 113 -4.38 19.55 -15.19
N ALA A 114 -3.63 20.63 -15.31
CA ALA A 114 -2.18 20.63 -15.06
C ALA A 114 -1.87 20.26 -13.59
N PHE A 115 -2.65 20.76 -12.64
CA PHE A 115 -2.48 20.44 -11.22
C PHE A 115 -2.66 18.95 -10.91
N VAL A 116 -3.55 18.25 -11.61
CA VAL A 116 -3.77 16.82 -11.45
C VAL A 116 -2.74 15.98 -12.21
N THR A 117 -2.44 16.39 -13.46
CA THR A 117 -1.58 15.59 -14.36
C THR A 117 -0.10 15.69 -14.03
N ALA A 118 0.40 16.86 -13.63
CA ALA A 118 1.81 17.07 -13.35
C ALA A 118 2.37 16.17 -12.23
N PRO A 119 1.71 16.06 -11.05
CA PRO A 119 2.16 15.13 -10.01
C PRO A 119 2.11 13.66 -10.46
N ALA A 120 1.09 13.27 -11.24
CA ALA A 120 0.96 11.90 -11.72
C ALA A 120 2.08 11.54 -12.71
N VAL A 121 2.39 12.44 -13.67
CA VAL A 121 3.48 12.25 -14.64
C VAL A 121 4.84 12.11 -13.94
N LEU A 122 5.06 12.83 -12.84
CA LEU A 122 6.31 12.76 -12.08
C LEU A 122 6.35 11.55 -11.14
N ALA A 123 5.25 11.27 -10.43
CA ALA A 123 5.21 10.24 -9.39
C ALA A 123 5.18 8.81 -9.95
N VAL A 124 4.41 8.56 -11.03
CA VAL A 124 4.27 7.22 -11.61
C VAL A 124 5.61 6.62 -12.06
N PRO A 125 6.44 7.30 -12.87
CA PRO A 125 7.73 6.74 -13.28
C PRO A 125 8.69 6.56 -12.09
N LEU A 126 8.62 7.44 -11.08
CA LEU A 126 9.43 7.32 -9.88
C LEU A 126 9.05 6.06 -9.09
N ILE A 127 7.76 5.85 -8.84
CA ILE A 127 7.25 4.65 -8.15
C ILE A 127 7.61 3.37 -8.91
N VAL A 128 7.41 3.37 -10.24
CA VAL A 128 7.78 2.23 -11.09
C VAL A 128 9.29 1.97 -11.04
N ARG A 129 10.12 3.02 -11.09
CA ARG A 129 11.58 2.89 -10.98
C ARG A 129 12.00 2.35 -9.63
N MET A 130 11.41 2.83 -8.53
CA MET A 130 11.67 2.32 -7.17
C MET A 130 11.28 0.85 -7.05
N ARG A 131 10.08 0.46 -7.48
CA ARG A 131 9.64 -0.96 -7.48
C ARG A 131 10.58 -1.84 -8.30
N ARG A 132 10.96 -1.39 -9.52
CA ARG A 132 11.92 -2.13 -10.36
C ARG A 132 13.30 -2.26 -9.69
N ALA A 133 13.77 -1.24 -8.98
CA ALA A 133 15.06 -1.28 -8.27
C ALA A 133 15.04 -2.31 -7.14
N VAL A 134 13.96 -2.36 -6.34
CA VAL A 134 13.76 -3.36 -5.27
C VAL A 134 13.73 -4.77 -5.85
N HIS A 135 12.93 -5.01 -6.89
CA HIS A 135 12.85 -6.33 -7.54
C HIS A 135 14.17 -6.75 -8.21
N ARG A 136 14.99 -5.81 -8.69
CA ARG A 136 16.31 -6.13 -9.25
C ARG A 136 17.27 -6.60 -8.16
N ARG A 137 17.27 -5.99 -6.98
CA ARG A 137 18.11 -6.39 -5.84
C ARG A 137 17.76 -7.80 -5.36
N GLY A 138 16.45 -8.05 -5.11
CA GLY A 138 15.99 -9.38 -4.73
C GLY A 138 16.38 -10.46 -5.74
N ARG A 139 16.18 -10.21 -7.05
CA ARG A 139 16.57 -11.15 -8.12
C ARG A 139 18.06 -11.40 -8.21
N ARG A 140 18.90 -10.38 -8.06
CA ARG A 140 20.37 -10.55 -8.05
C ARG A 140 20.80 -11.41 -6.88
N LEU A 141 20.33 -11.08 -5.66
CA LEU A 141 20.61 -11.91 -4.49
C LEU A 141 20.11 -13.34 -4.67
N ALA A 142 18.90 -13.54 -5.18
CA ALA A 142 18.35 -14.86 -5.44
C ALA A 142 19.22 -15.67 -6.43
N ALA A 143 19.74 -15.02 -7.48
CA ALA A 143 20.63 -15.66 -8.44
C ALA A 143 21.98 -16.07 -7.80
N GLU A 144 22.56 -15.20 -6.98
CA GLU A 144 23.78 -15.47 -6.21
C GLU A 144 23.58 -16.63 -5.22
N LEU A 145 22.42 -16.68 -4.54
CA LEU A 145 22.11 -17.74 -3.60
C LEU A 145 21.91 -19.09 -4.31
N LEU A 146 21.27 -19.10 -5.47
CA LEU A 146 21.06 -20.32 -6.28
C LEU A 146 22.36 -20.92 -6.81
N ALA A 147 23.39 -20.12 -7.06
CA ALA A 147 24.68 -20.61 -7.54
C ALA A 147 25.48 -21.38 -6.46
N GLY A 148 25.07 -21.28 -5.18
CA GLY A 148 25.76 -21.97 -4.09
C GLY A 148 25.03 -23.22 -3.61
N PRO A 149 25.73 -24.12 -2.91
CA PRO A 149 25.15 -25.34 -2.37
C PRO A 149 24.13 -25.03 -1.25
N GLY A 150 23.17 -25.94 -1.07
CA GLY A 150 22.19 -25.84 0.01
C GLY A 150 21.11 -24.75 -0.16
N ALA A 151 20.97 -24.18 -1.35
CA ALA A 151 19.89 -23.26 -1.66
C ALA A 151 18.52 -23.97 -1.64
N LEU A 152 17.49 -23.25 -1.22
CA LEU A 152 16.09 -23.70 -1.22
C LEU A 152 15.23 -22.67 -1.97
N VAL A 153 14.28 -23.14 -2.75
CA VAL A 153 13.25 -22.32 -3.39
C VAL A 153 11.97 -22.45 -2.56
N VAL A 154 11.53 -21.35 -2.00
CA VAL A 154 10.39 -21.29 -1.07
C VAL A 154 9.22 -20.60 -1.78
N SER A 155 8.16 -21.36 -2.01
CA SER A 155 6.86 -20.88 -2.48
C SER A 155 5.92 -20.71 -1.27
N ARG A 156 4.66 -20.34 -1.51
CA ARG A 156 3.69 -20.07 -0.45
C ARG A 156 3.59 -21.19 0.60
N ASP A 157 3.47 -22.43 0.15
CA ASP A 157 3.21 -23.59 1.03
C ASP A 157 4.21 -24.72 0.78
N ALA A 158 5.21 -24.52 -0.08
CA ALA A 158 6.14 -25.56 -0.48
C ALA A 158 7.58 -25.05 -0.51
N VAL A 159 8.48 -25.89 -0.06
CA VAL A 159 9.93 -25.70 -0.13
C VAL A 159 10.51 -26.76 -1.02
N ARG A 160 11.34 -26.34 -1.98
CA ARG A 160 11.95 -27.22 -2.97
C ARG A 160 13.45 -26.97 -3.06
N ARG A 161 14.20 -27.96 -3.53
CA ARG A 161 15.60 -27.75 -3.95
C ARG A 161 15.66 -27.06 -5.31
N PRO A 162 16.80 -26.50 -5.72
CA PRO A 162 16.95 -25.85 -7.03
C PRO A 162 16.66 -26.77 -8.24
N ASP A 163 16.83 -28.07 -8.09
CA ASP A 163 16.49 -29.10 -9.08
C ASP A 163 14.99 -29.41 -9.19
N GLY A 164 14.16 -28.73 -8.36
CA GLY A 164 12.72 -28.93 -8.30
C GLY A 164 12.26 -30.04 -7.35
N SER A 165 13.20 -30.87 -6.81
CA SER A 165 12.84 -31.91 -5.85
C SER A 165 12.22 -31.33 -4.59
N PRO A 166 11.16 -31.96 -4.04
CA PRO A 166 10.50 -31.48 -2.83
C PRO A 166 11.46 -31.59 -1.64
N TYR A 167 11.45 -30.54 -0.78
CA TYR A 167 12.20 -30.53 0.47
C TYR A 167 11.24 -30.59 1.68
N ALA A 168 10.24 -29.72 1.71
CA ALA A 168 9.25 -29.69 2.75
C ALA A 168 7.95 -29.00 2.28
N THR A 169 6.85 -29.24 3.02
CA THR A 169 5.54 -28.65 2.78
C THR A 169 4.99 -28.07 4.07
N LEU A 170 4.48 -26.84 4.03
CA LEU A 170 3.83 -26.20 5.16
C LEU A 170 2.34 -26.54 5.15
N ARG A 171 1.84 -27.09 6.27
CA ARG A 171 0.42 -27.46 6.43
C ARG A 171 -0.17 -26.84 7.69
N PRO A 172 -1.40 -26.31 7.66
CA PRO A 172 -2.09 -25.94 8.87
C PRO A 172 -2.41 -27.19 9.69
N VAL A 173 -2.25 -27.10 11.00
CA VAL A 173 -2.58 -28.19 11.94
C VAL A 173 -3.62 -27.69 12.95
N PRO A 174 -4.58 -28.56 13.36
CA PRO A 174 -5.49 -28.18 14.43
C PRO A 174 -4.73 -28.01 15.75
N ALA A 175 -5.08 -27.01 16.52
CA ALA A 175 -4.57 -26.83 17.87
C ALA A 175 -5.33 -27.75 18.85
N PRO A 176 -4.67 -28.23 19.94
CA PRO A 176 -3.25 -28.08 20.23
C PRO A 176 -2.37 -29.13 19.51
N VAL A 177 -1.13 -28.79 19.25
CA VAL A 177 -0.11 -29.72 18.75
C VAL A 177 0.22 -30.73 19.83
N PRO A 178 0.36 -32.05 19.53
CA PRO A 178 0.75 -33.06 20.51
C PRO A 178 2.01 -32.68 21.27
N GLY A 179 1.99 -32.77 22.59
CA GLY A 179 3.12 -32.42 23.46
C GLY A 179 3.43 -30.91 23.54
N HIS A 180 2.58 -30.07 22.99
CA HIS A 180 2.77 -28.60 22.99
C HIS A 180 3.02 -28.08 24.41
N ARG A 181 4.14 -27.38 24.56
CA ARG A 181 4.48 -26.64 25.78
C ARG A 181 4.47 -25.15 25.48
N ARG A 182 3.65 -24.40 26.18
CA ARG A 182 3.58 -22.95 26.02
C ARG A 182 4.91 -22.33 26.48
N LEU A 183 5.49 -21.46 25.62
CA LEU A 183 6.65 -20.68 25.97
C LEU A 183 6.18 -19.32 26.52
N ASP A 184 6.32 -19.11 27.83
CA ASP A 184 5.94 -17.85 28.49
C ASP A 184 7.17 -16.99 28.74
N LEU A 185 7.67 -16.35 27.68
CA LEU A 185 8.65 -15.28 27.83
C LEU A 185 7.94 -13.92 27.95
N PRO A 186 8.47 -12.98 28.80
CA PRO A 186 7.88 -11.66 28.90
C PRO A 186 7.73 -11.02 27.52
N GLY A 187 6.51 -10.82 27.09
CA GLY A 187 6.19 -10.21 25.80
C GLY A 187 6.46 -8.71 25.79
N ARG A 188 6.70 -8.14 24.64
CA ARG A 188 6.74 -6.69 24.49
C ARG A 188 5.30 -6.19 24.32
N PRO A 189 4.75 -5.36 25.24
CA PRO A 189 3.40 -4.87 25.13
C PRO A 189 3.24 -4.08 23.82
N ARG A 190 2.16 -4.32 23.11
CA ARG A 190 1.77 -3.45 22.00
C ARG A 190 1.54 -2.05 22.55
N ARG A 191 2.02 -1.06 21.81
CA ARG A 191 1.53 0.31 22.05
C ARG A 191 0.00 0.27 21.98
N PRO A 192 -0.72 0.85 22.96
CA PRO A 192 -2.17 0.81 22.98
C PRO A 192 -2.71 1.40 21.67
N HIS A 193 -3.15 0.54 20.78
CA HIS A 193 -3.98 0.91 19.65
C HIS A 193 -5.43 0.68 20.12
N PRO A 194 -6.32 1.65 19.94
CA PRO A 194 -7.72 1.41 20.24
C PRO A 194 -8.17 0.15 19.50
N PRO A 195 -8.90 -0.77 20.18
CA PRO A 195 -9.39 -1.99 19.55
C PRO A 195 -10.17 -1.62 18.30
N ALA A 196 -9.82 -2.21 17.16
CA ALA A 196 -10.52 -1.96 15.92
C ALA A 196 -11.99 -2.34 16.10
N PRO A 197 -12.95 -1.43 15.87
CA PRO A 197 -14.35 -1.78 15.93
C PRO A 197 -14.60 -2.90 14.91
N GLY A 198 -15.06 -4.07 15.37
CA GLY A 198 -15.37 -5.23 14.53
C GLY A 198 -14.35 -6.36 14.56
N THR A 199 -13.45 -6.45 15.53
CA THR A 199 -12.70 -7.68 15.80
C THR A 199 -13.70 -8.72 16.28
N ALA A 200 -14.01 -9.70 15.42
CA ALA A 200 -14.93 -10.78 15.79
C ALA A 200 -14.37 -11.51 17.03
N PRO A 201 -15.17 -11.64 18.11
CA PRO A 201 -14.79 -12.48 19.21
C PRO A 201 -14.73 -13.91 18.69
N GLY A 202 -13.58 -14.59 18.82
CA GLY A 202 -13.45 -16.01 18.48
C GLY A 202 -12.31 -16.41 17.57
N ARG A 203 -11.43 -15.51 17.14
CA ARG A 203 -10.21 -15.95 16.44
C ARG A 203 -9.26 -16.58 17.46
N PRO A 204 -8.76 -17.82 17.21
CA PRO A 204 -7.83 -18.45 18.15
C PRO A 204 -6.61 -17.54 18.35
N ALA A 205 -6.17 -17.38 19.59
CA ALA A 205 -5.02 -16.58 19.98
C ALA A 205 -3.71 -17.11 19.37
N ALA A 206 -3.70 -18.36 18.92
CA ALA A 206 -2.59 -19.00 18.24
C ALA A 206 -3.08 -19.87 17.07
N GLU A 207 -2.32 -19.81 15.94
CA GLU A 207 -2.50 -20.67 14.78
C GLU A 207 -1.27 -21.57 14.65
N PHE A 208 -1.50 -22.88 14.42
CA PHE A 208 -0.41 -23.84 14.27
C PHE A 208 -0.24 -24.29 12.82
N ALA A 209 1.01 -24.55 12.44
CA ALA A 209 1.34 -25.18 11.17
C ALA A 209 2.50 -26.17 11.36
N SER A 210 2.51 -27.27 10.61
CA SER A 210 3.63 -28.19 10.51
C SER A 210 4.42 -27.92 9.26
N LEU A 211 5.72 -28.13 9.32
CA LEU A 211 6.61 -28.25 8.18
C LEU A 211 6.99 -29.73 8.05
N ASP A 212 6.45 -30.38 7.02
CA ASP A 212 6.58 -31.83 6.83
C ASP A 212 7.56 -32.13 5.68
N ASP A 213 8.41 -33.16 5.83
CA ASP A 213 9.27 -33.65 4.77
C ASP A 213 8.46 -34.40 3.68
N PRO A 214 9.05 -34.77 2.55
CA PRO A 214 8.36 -35.51 1.49
C PRO A 214 7.86 -36.90 1.91
N ALA A 215 8.38 -37.47 2.98
CA ALA A 215 7.91 -38.74 3.56
C ALA A 215 6.76 -38.53 4.53
N GLY A 216 6.31 -37.31 4.75
CA GLY A 216 5.24 -36.96 5.67
C GLY A 216 5.65 -36.88 7.14
N ARG A 217 6.95 -36.88 7.44
CA ARG A 217 7.45 -36.70 8.81
C ARG A 217 7.53 -35.21 9.13
N THR A 218 7.01 -34.81 10.26
CA THR A 218 7.10 -33.43 10.73
C THR A 218 8.55 -33.10 11.10
N LEU A 219 9.10 -32.06 10.47
CA LEU A 219 10.41 -31.48 10.77
C LEU A 219 10.33 -30.53 11.97
N LEU A 220 9.29 -29.66 11.97
CA LEU A 220 9.02 -28.73 13.06
C LEU A 220 7.56 -28.25 13.01
N TYR A 221 7.08 -27.68 14.11
CA TYR A 221 5.85 -26.93 14.16
C TYR A 221 6.12 -25.43 14.32
N CYS A 222 5.19 -24.61 13.81
CA CYS A 222 5.18 -23.18 13.98
C CYS A 222 3.90 -22.76 14.71
N GLU A 223 4.03 -22.06 15.81
CA GLU A 223 2.93 -21.43 16.53
C GLU A 223 2.96 -19.93 16.21
N HIS A 224 1.94 -19.43 15.51
CA HIS A 224 1.75 -18.00 15.26
C HIS A 224 0.85 -17.41 16.35
N ARG A 225 1.40 -16.51 17.16
CA ARG A 225 0.67 -15.79 18.20
C ARG A 225 0.26 -14.43 17.69
N THR A 226 -1.03 -14.13 17.79
CA THR A 226 -1.63 -12.86 17.33
C THR A 226 -2.46 -12.22 18.43
N ASP A 227 -1.97 -12.27 19.67
CA ASP A 227 -2.65 -11.65 20.80
C ASP A 227 -2.83 -10.14 20.57
N ALA A 228 -3.98 -9.61 20.98
CA ALA A 228 -4.29 -8.18 20.83
C ALA A 228 -3.35 -7.29 21.67
N GLU A 229 -2.78 -7.85 22.73
CA GLU A 229 -1.95 -7.11 23.70
C GLU A 229 -0.46 -7.11 23.37
N PHE A 230 0.01 -8.10 22.59
CA PHE A 230 1.45 -8.25 22.29
C PHE A 230 1.74 -8.15 20.79
N GLU A 231 2.97 -7.78 20.44
CA GLU A 231 3.43 -7.83 19.06
C GLU A 231 3.38 -9.29 18.56
N PRO A 232 3.07 -9.51 17.25
CA PRO A 232 3.02 -10.85 16.67
C PRO A 232 4.33 -11.60 16.88
N GLU A 233 4.22 -12.83 17.36
CA GLU A 233 5.34 -13.73 17.63
C GLU A 233 5.16 -15.03 16.86
N ILE A 234 6.28 -15.70 16.56
CA ILE A 234 6.29 -17.04 16.00
C ILE A 234 7.16 -17.91 16.93
N VAL A 235 6.60 -18.98 17.47
CA VAL A 235 7.36 -19.97 18.21
C VAL A 235 7.61 -21.17 17.32
N LEU A 236 8.88 -21.54 17.17
CA LEU A 236 9.27 -22.79 16.54
C LEU A 236 9.31 -23.88 17.60
N LEU A 237 8.61 -24.97 17.32
CA LEU A 237 8.55 -26.14 18.19
C LEU A 237 9.21 -27.32 17.46
N ASP A 238 9.86 -28.19 18.20
CA ASP A 238 10.36 -29.45 17.67
C ASP A 238 9.19 -30.44 17.37
N PRO A 239 9.46 -31.60 16.74
CA PRO A 239 8.42 -32.61 16.48
C PRO A 239 7.72 -33.15 17.73
N SER A 240 8.29 -32.98 18.91
CA SER A 240 7.67 -33.35 20.20
C SER A 240 6.78 -32.27 20.80
N GLY A 241 6.72 -31.07 20.14
CA GLY A 241 5.98 -29.91 20.62
C GLY A 241 6.72 -29.06 21.65
N ALA A 242 8.01 -29.33 21.89
CA ALA A 242 8.83 -28.50 22.78
C ALA A 242 9.35 -27.24 22.07
N PRO A 243 9.34 -26.08 22.74
CA PRO A 243 9.85 -24.83 22.15
C PRO A 243 11.35 -24.90 21.87
N ARG A 244 11.76 -24.49 20.66
CA ARG A 244 13.16 -24.42 20.24
C ARG A 244 13.64 -22.97 20.07
N LEU A 245 12.75 -22.09 19.60
CA LEU A 245 13.11 -20.70 19.31
C LEU A 245 11.85 -19.84 19.27
N LEU A 246 11.98 -18.60 19.74
CA LEU A 246 10.99 -17.54 19.61
C LEU A 246 11.47 -16.48 18.62
N VAL A 247 10.64 -16.21 17.61
CA VAL A 247 10.81 -15.09 16.69
C VAL A 247 9.90 -13.95 17.15
N ARG A 248 10.49 -12.88 17.63
CA ARG A 248 9.77 -11.70 18.12
C ARG A 248 9.95 -10.54 17.16
N ARG A 249 8.87 -9.91 16.72
CA ARG A 249 8.95 -8.71 15.88
C ARG A 249 9.37 -7.51 16.72
N GLU A 250 10.48 -6.84 16.34
CA GLU A 250 10.97 -5.63 17.00
C GLU A 250 10.50 -4.34 16.32
N SER A 251 10.41 -4.36 14.99
CA SER A 251 10.04 -3.18 14.20
C SER A 251 9.20 -3.58 12.98
N PRO A 252 8.12 -2.85 12.66
CA PRO A 252 7.37 -3.03 11.43
C PRO A 252 8.05 -2.34 10.22
N HIS A 253 8.88 -1.30 10.44
CA HIS A 253 9.51 -0.53 9.37
C HIS A 253 10.92 -0.01 9.79
N PRO A 254 12.02 -0.58 9.25
CA PRO A 254 12.11 -1.81 8.48
C PRO A 254 11.67 -3.01 9.32
N LEU A 255 11.15 -4.04 8.66
CA LEU A 255 10.71 -5.24 9.34
C LEU A 255 11.92 -5.95 9.95
N ALA A 256 11.97 -6.00 11.27
CA ALA A 256 13.06 -6.58 12.04
C ALA A 256 12.51 -7.53 13.11
N TYR A 257 13.24 -8.62 13.32
CA TYR A 257 12.93 -9.65 14.29
C TYR A 257 14.12 -9.95 15.17
N ARG A 258 13.86 -10.28 16.42
CA ARG A 258 14.79 -10.86 17.38
C ARG A 258 14.54 -12.34 17.48
N LEU A 259 15.60 -13.11 17.54
CA LEU A 259 15.57 -14.57 17.64
C LEU A 259 16.06 -14.96 19.04
N LEU A 260 15.17 -15.55 19.85
CA LEU A 260 15.42 -15.87 21.23
C LEU A 260 15.35 -17.37 21.45
N ASP A 261 16.20 -17.91 22.31
CA ASP A 261 16.06 -19.28 22.76
C ASP A 261 14.91 -19.42 23.79
N PRO A 262 14.54 -20.63 24.23
CA PRO A 262 13.49 -20.80 25.21
C PRO A 262 13.78 -20.20 26.60
N SER A 263 15.04 -19.87 26.92
CA SER A 263 15.42 -19.18 28.16
C SER A 263 15.29 -17.64 28.03
N GLY A 264 15.09 -17.12 26.80
CA GLY A 264 15.07 -15.71 26.47
C GLY A 264 16.44 -15.14 26.10
N ALA A 265 17.47 -15.97 25.96
CA ALA A 265 18.77 -15.54 25.48
C ALA A 265 18.75 -15.21 24.00
N ASP A 266 19.53 -14.21 23.59
CA ASP A 266 19.59 -13.73 22.21
C ASP A 266 20.41 -14.68 21.34
N LEU A 267 19.75 -15.35 20.40
CA LEU A 267 20.39 -16.17 19.38
C LEU A 267 20.76 -15.38 18.12
N GLY A 268 20.12 -14.22 17.92
CA GLY A 268 20.38 -13.40 16.75
C GLY A 268 19.23 -12.53 16.30
N SER A 269 19.32 -12.04 15.07
CA SER A 269 18.34 -11.14 14.51
C SER A 269 18.05 -11.42 13.03
N ALA A 270 16.86 -11.03 12.57
CA ALA A 270 16.53 -11.06 11.16
C ALA A 270 16.00 -9.70 10.71
N ARG A 271 16.39 -9.26 9.52
CA ARG A 271 15.98 -7.96 8.97
C ARG A 271 15.70 -8.06 7.48
N THR A 272 14.67 -7.34 7.03
CA THR A 272 14.48 -7.07 5.62
C THR A 272 15.26 -5.81 5.24
N ALA A 273 16.15 -5.89 4.25
CA ALA A 273 16.83 -4.68 3.74
C ALA A 273 15.83 -3.88 2.88
N THR A 274 15.72 -2.57 3.20
CA THR A 274 14.98 -1.53 2.48
C THR A 274 14.04 -2.02 1.36
N GLY A 275 12.83 -2.45 1.75
CA GLY A 275 11.80 -2.92 0.83
C GLY A 275 11.58 -4.44 0.89
N ILE A 276 10.47 -4.84 0.31
CA ILE A 276 10.06 -6.25 0.21
C ILE A 276 10.89 -6.92 -0.88
N GLY A 277 11.88 -7.73 -0.53
CA GLY A 277 12.65 -8.43 -1.56
C GLY A 277 13.93 -9.12 -1.09
N THR A 278 14.43 -8.79 0.10
CA THR A 278 15.60 -9.47 0.68
C THR A 278 15.42 -9.64 2.20
N LEU A 279 15.85 -10.79 2.72
CA LEU A 279 15.91 -11.11 4.14
C LEU A 279 17.34 -11.54 4.49
N ALA A 280 17.85 -11.07 5.60
CA ALA A 280 19.12 -11.54 6.15
C ALA A 280 18.92 -11.94 7.62
N VAL A 281 19.44 -13.10 7.99
CA VAL A 281 19.47 -13.60 9.36
C VAL A 281 20.92 -13.56 9.85
N ARG A 282 21.12 -13.06 11.05
CA ARG A 282 22.41 -12.94 11.73
C ARG A 282 22.36 -13.65 13.06
N ASP A 283 23.46 -14.24 13.46
CA ASP A 283 23.62 -14.76 14.82
C ASP A 283 23.84 -13.64 15.87
N ALA A 284 24.00 -14.02 17.12
CA ALA A 284 24.25 -13.08 18.21
C ALA A 284 25.57 -12.29 18.06
N ALA A 285 26.55 -12.83 17.34
CA ALA A 285 27.80 -12.12 17.00
C ALA A 285 27.63 -11.15 15.83
N GLY A 286 26.45 -11.10 15.19
CA GLY A 286 26.19 -10.26 14.04
C GLY A 286 26.63 -10.85 12.69
N THR A 287 27.13 -12.10 12.68
CA THR A 287 27.55 -12.80 11.46
C THR A 287 26.32 -13.24 10.67
N ARG A 288 26.32 -13.02 9.35
CA ARG A 288 25.19 -13.43 8.50
C ARG A 288 25.19 -14.93 8.30
N VAL A 289 24.22 -15.62 8.88
CA VAL A 289 24.08 -17.09 8.84
C VAL A 289 23.05 -17.56 7.81
N ALA A 290 22.14 -16.69 7.35
CA ALA A 290 21.25 -16.99 6.26
C ALA A 290 20.85 -15.72 5.49
N ALA A 291 20.49 -15.90 4.22
CA ALA A 291 19.96 -14.85 3.37
C ALA A 291 18.88 -15.40 2.44
N ALA A 292 17.88 -14.56 2.14
CA ALA A 292 16.88 -14.86 1.13
C ALA A 292 16.64 -13.68 0.20
N GLY A 293 16.36 -13.98 -1.07
CA GLY A 293 16.06 -13.03 -2.12
C GLY A 293 14.80 -13.42 -2.89
N LEU A 294 13.96 -12.44 -3.22
CA LEU A 294 12.73 -12.65 -3.97
C LEU A 294 13.02 -12.79 -5.47
N ARG A 295 12.53 -13.88 -6.07
CA ARG A 295 12.61 -14.20 -7.50
C ARG A 295 11.20 -14.41 -8.06
N GLY A 296 10.61 -13.39 -8.64
CA GLY A 296 9.23 -13.47 -9.12
C GLY A 296 8.25 -13.55 -7.95
N ARG A 297 7.60 -14.71 -7.80
CA ARG A 297 6.67 -15.02 -6.69
C ARG A 297 7.30 -15.88 -5.60
N ASP A 298 8.48 -16.45 -5.86
CA ASP A 298 9.17 -17.35 -4.94
C ASP A 298 10.34 -16.65 -4.27
N TRP A 299 10.71 -17.14 -3.10
CA TRP A 299 11.93 -16.74 -2.42
C TRP A 299 13.01 -17.79 -2.63
N VAL A 300 14.24 -17.35 -2.78
CA VAL A 300 15.41 -18.21 -2.72
C VAL A 300 16.09 -17.96 -1.39
N LEU A 301 16.18 -19.01 -0.57
CA LEU A 301 16.83 -19.01 0.73
C LEU A 301 18.11 -19.84 0.66
N ARG A 302 19.19 -19.35 1.26
CA ARG A 302 20.36 -20.14 1.58
C ARG A 302 20.79 -19.84 3.01
N ALA A 303 20.98 -20.89 3.79
CA ALA A 303 21.58 -20.83 5.11
C ALA A 303 22.98 -21.46 5.09
N ASP A 304 23.85 -20.97 5.95
CA ASP A 304 25.16 -21.56 6.16
C ASP A 304 24.99 -22.95 6.79
N ALA A 305 25.66 -23.95 6.25
CA ALA A 305 25.59 -25.32 6.77
C ALA A 305 26.15 -25.42 8.21
N THR A 306 27.08 -24.54 8.58
CA THR A 306 27.69 -24.48 9.91
C THR A 306 26.86 -23.71 10.93
N ALA A 307 25.82 -22.98 10.47
CA ALA A 307 24.96 -22.24 11.36
C ALA A 307 24.12 -23.17 12.28
N PRO A 308 23.80 -22.75 13.51
CA PRO A 308 22.89 -23.47 14.38
C PRO A 308 21.58 -23.81 13.67
N GLU A 309 21.10 -25.04 13.87
CA GLU A 309 19.88 -25.55 13.22
C GLU A 309 18.69 -24.64 13.48
N ALA A 310 18.52 -24.18 14.71
CA ALA A 310 17.44 -23.29 15.11
C ALA A 310 17.42 -21.97 14.28
N LEU A 311 18.58 -21.40 13.93
CA LEU A 311 18.67 -20.19 13.10
C LEU A 311 18.35 -20.49 11.63
N ARG A 312 18.73 -21.69 11.13
CA ARG A 312 18.36 -22.13 9.77
C ARG A 312 16.86 -22.32 9.63
N ASP A 313 16.24 -22.97 10.62
CA ASP A 313 14.79 -23.16 10.72
C ASP A 313 14.06 -21.81 10.84
N ALA A 314 14.56 -20.91 11.67
CA ALA A 314 14.02 -19.57 11.79
C ALA A 314 14.06 -18.79 10.46
N ALA A 315 15.16 -18.91 9.69
CA ALA A 315 15.26 -18.29 8.38
C ALA A 315 14.19 -18.82 7.42
N LEU A 316 13.97 -20.13 7.40
CA LEU A 316 12.96 -20.77 6.57
C LEU A 316 11.54 -20.34 6.94
N VAL A 317 11.22 -20.38 8.24
CA VAL A 317 9.91 -19.99 8.74
C VAL A 317 9.63 -18.50 8.52
N LEU A 318 10.62 -17.64 8.68
CA LEU A 318 10.50 -16.20 8.39
C LEU A 318 10.20 -15.94 6.90
N VAL A 319 10.82 -16.69 5.98
CA VAL A 319 10.52 -16.60 4.55
C VAL A 319 9.09 -17.06 4.27
N LEU A 320 8.66 -18.19 4.83
CA LEU A 320 7.27 -18.67 4.70
C LEU A 320 6.26 -17.66 5.28
N ALA A 321 6.58 -17.02 6.40
CA ALA A 321 5.74 -16.00 7.01
C ALA A 321 5.55 -14.74 6.12
N GLN A 322 6.51 -14.44 5.23
CA GLN A 322 6.36 -13.32 4.29
C GLN A 322 5.17 -13.52 3.33
N PHE A 323 4.85 -14.74 2.95
CA PHE A 323 3.67 -15.02 2.11
C PHE A 323 2.36 -14.79 2.85
N ARG A 324 2.32 -15.09 4.16
CA ARG A 324 1.12 -14.89 5.00
C ARG A 324 0.85 -13.43 5.32
N THR A 325 1.90 -12.62 5.50
CA THR A 325 1.74 -11.18 5.77
C THR A 325 1.20 -10.43 4.55
N HIS A 326 1.42 -10.92 3.34
CA HIS A 326 0.86 -10.32 2.13
C HIS A 326 -0.63 -10.58 1.91
N ASP A 327 -1.18 -11.64 2.50
CA ASP A 327 -2.63 -11.90 2.44
C ASP A 327 -3.44 -10.99 3.39
N PHE A 328 -2.79 -10.28 4.30
CA PHE A 328 -3.41 -9.35 5.26
C PHE A 328 -3.22 -7.87 4.89
N THR A 329 -2.55 -7.54 3.79
CA THR A 329 -2.41 -6.21 3.25
C THR A 329 -3.20 -6.03 1.96
#